data_e11a4fc2368bfeb0d18f2b4f9c8f9096
#
_entry.id   e11a4fc2368bfeb0d18f2b4f9c8f9096
#
_cell.length_a   1.000
_cell.length_b   1.000
_cell.length_c   1.000
_cell.angle_alpha   90.00
_cell.angle_beta   90.00
_cell.angle_gamma   90.00
#
_symmetry.space_group_name_H-M   'P 1'
#
loop_
_entity.id
_entity.type
_entity.pdbx_description
1 polymer ?
#
loop_
_entity_poly.entity_id
_entity_poly.type
_entity_poly.pdbx_seq_one_letter_code
_entity_poly.pdbx_strand_id
1 'polypeptide(L)'
;MNSRAKPTMPAMQQPVLTDADLQTIMDRAFQSAVGVIIASNDIAAVIAHLRQALRPLAALVVNEQGGTPAEIERAAQGMAVRLAYELWNATPIPENHFRPRKLAPPERNAPCPCGSQRKYKQCCGAGNEGPLILPPDEMLGRVLDHLPRTRLGEPVAQGISPHMLALVASRWCDEQRFDDVIALLEPLFIDLGKLDERAADAANILMNCYLARQQYDARNALVERLKKSHNRVLRSAGLQREATVCSDRGDVRNAWRAFNEARHLTPDDPSLSHLEVLLLRAEGRDIEARERADYWMAVLAADPRHDNRALIEALHALVAEAAADD
;
A
#
# COMPACT_ATOMS: atom_id res chain seq x y z
N MET A 1 -20.82 37.55 58.65
CA MET A 1 -21.22 37.44 57.28
C MET A 1 -20.10 36.65 56.56
N ASN A 2 -20.29 35.34 56.42
CA ASN A 2 -19.28 34.45 55.80
C ASN A 2 -19.61 34.24 54.30
N SER A 3 -18.82 34.88 53.41
CA SER A 3 -18.92 34.67 52.00
C SER A 3 -18.11 33.40 51.64
N ARG A 4 -18.81 32.30 51.34
CA ARG A 4 -18.20 31.09 50.76
C ARG A 4 -17.94 31.31 49.28
N ALA A 5 -16.66 31.39 48.93
CA ALA A 5 -16.20 31.30 47.51
C ALA A 5 -16.59 29.93 46.93
N LYS A 6 -17.26 29.92 45.77
CA LYS A 6 -17.53 28.70 45.01
C LYS A 6 -16.21 28.18 44.42
N PRO A 7 -15.94 26.87 44.45
CA PRO A 7 -14.77 26.32 43.79
C PRO A 7 -14.97 26.41 42.27
N THR A 8 -14.05 27.09 41.61
CA THR A 8 -13.91 27.10 40.16
C THR A 8 -13.38 25.74 39.70
N MET A 9 -14.19 25.00 38.96
CA MET A 9 -13.74 23.75 38.34
C MET A 9 -12.60 24.08 37.33
N PRO A 10 -11.50 23.31 37.33
CA PRO A 10 -10.47 23.50 36.32
C PRO A 10 -11.05 23.22 34.93
N ALA A 11 -10.80 24.09 33.97
CA ALA A 11 -11.13 23.89 32.58
C ALA A 11 -10.46 22.58 32.12
N MET A 12 -11.25 21.61 31.70
CA MET A 12 -10.72 20.40 31.05
C MET A 12 -10.00 20.85 29.77
N GLN A 13 -8.67 20.77 29.80
CA GLN A 13 -7.87 20.93 28.57
C GLN A 13 -8.30 19.83 27.61
N GLN A 14 -8.87 20.23 26.48
CA GLN A 14 -9.15 19.29 25.39
C GLN A 14 -7.81 18.71 24.92
N PRO A 15 -7.72 17.38 24.68
CA PRO A 15 -6.50 16.77 24.18
C PRO A 15 -6.14 17.41 22.83
N VAL A 16 -4.91 17.91 22.73
CA VAL A 16 -4.34 18.39 21.47
C VAL A 16 -4.14 17.16 20.61
N LEU A 17 -4.89 17.05 19.51
CA LEU A 17 -4.71 15.96 18.54
C LEU A 17 -3.36 16.12 17.85
N THR A 18 -2.65 15.00 17.72
CA THR A 18 -1.38 14.94 16.99
C THR A 18 -1.62 14.80 15.48
N ASP A 19 -0.61 15.05 14.66
CA ASP A 19 -0.69 14.81 13.21
C ASP A 19 -1.08 13.36 12.90
N ALA A 20 -0.64 12.40 13.71
CA ALA A 20 -1.00 10.99 13.59
C ALA A 20 -2.50 10.74 13.86
N ASP A 21 -3.10 11.47 14.81
CA ASP A 21 -4.55 11.38 15.07
C ASP A 21 -5.35 11.95 13.90
N LEU A 22 -4.89 13.07 13.32
CA LEU A 22 -5.50 13.69 12.15
C LEU A 22 -5.46 12.74 10.94
N GLN A 23 -4.31 12.13 10.68
CA GLN A 23 -4.15 11.13 9.63
C GLN A 23 -5.09 9.95 9.84
N THR A 24 -5.19 9.44 11.06
CA THR A 24 -6.09 8.33 11.41
C THR A 24 -7.56 8.67 11.17
N ILE A 25 -7.99 9.89 11.50
CA ILE A 25 -9.36 10.35 11.25
C ILE A 25 -9.64 10.42 9.74
N MET A 26 -8.70 10.98 8.96
CA MET A 26 -8.83 11.08 7.51
C MET A 26 -8.87 9.70 6.85
N ASP A 27 -7.98 8.79 7.23
CA ASP A 27 -7.94 7.43 6.68
C ASP A 27 -9.24 6.67 6.94
N ARG A 28 -9.77 6.75 8.15
CA ARG A 28 -11.08 6.15 8.50
C ARG A 28 -12.23 6.77 7.71
N ALA A 29 -12.22 8.10 7.55
CA ALA A 29 -13.24 8.80 6.78
C ALA A 29 -13.21 8.37 5.30
N PHE A 30 -12.02 8.25 4.71
CA PHE A 30 -11.85 7.81 3.33
C PHE A 30 -12.24 6.35 3.15
N GLN A 31 -11.76 5.46 4.04
CA GLN A 31 -12.10 4.05 3.99
C GLN A 31 -13.61 3.84 4.06
N SER A 32 -14.29 4.48 5.00
CA SER A 32 -15.74 4.34 5.14
C SER A 32 -16.51 4.99 3.98
N ALA A 33 -16.03 6.12 3.45
CA ALA A 33 -16.65 6.77 2.28
C ALA A 33 -16.55 5.91 1.02
N VAL A 34 -15.41 5.22 0.79
CA VAL A 34 -15.27 4.25 -0.30
C VAL A 34 -16.32 3.15 -0.19
N GLY A 35 -16.56 2.62 1.00
CA GLY A 35 -17.64 1.66 1.25
C GLY A 35 -19.02 2.20 0.85
N VAL A 36 -19.32 3.45 1.18
CA VAL A 36 -20.59 4.10 0.77
C VAL A 36 -20.66 4.27 -0.75
N ILE A 37 -19.56 4.68 -1.42
CA ILE A 37 -19.50 4.81 -2.88
C ILE A 37 -19.82 3.48 -3.57
N ILE A 38 -19.22 2.38 -3.10
CA ILE A 38 -19.44 1.05 -3.67
C ILE A 38 -20.89 0.61 -3.46
N ALA A 39 -21.43 0.81 -2.24
CA ALA A 39 -22.74 0.28 -1.87
C ALA A 39 -23.92 1.08 -2.43
N SER A 40 -23.85 2.42 -2.43
CA SER A 40 -25.01 3.27 -2.72
C SER A 40 -25.07 3.82 -4.14
N ASN A 41 -23.90 4.02 -4.76
CA ASN A 41 -23.78 4.75 -6.04
C ASN A 41 -24.50 6.12 -6.03
N ASP A 42 -24.55 6.77 -4.87
CA ASP A 42 -25.22 8.05 -4.64
C ASP A 42 -24.28 9.07 -4.01
N ILE A 43 -23.94 10.12 -4.73
CA ILE A 43 -23.03 11.18 -4.25
C ILE A 43 -23.61 11.93 -3.03
N ALA A 44 -24.93 12.04 -2.92
CA ALA A 44 -25.55 12.71 -1.78
C ALA A 44 -25.36 11.92 -0.49
N ALA A 45 -25.44 10.58 -0.57
CA ALA A 45 -25.14 9.69 0.54
C ALA A 45 -23.67 9.81 0.98
N VAL A 46 -22.73 9.88 0.01
CA VAL A 46 -21.29 10.08 0.28
C VAL A 46 -21.03 11.40 0.98
N ILE A 47 -21.64 12.51 0.49
CA ILE A 47 -21.52 13.84 1.12
C ILE A 47 -22.05 13.81 2.57
N ALA A 48 -23.22 13.21 2.78
CA ALA A 48 -23.83 13.11 4.11
C ALA A 48 -22.94 12.32 5.07
N HIS A 49 -22.38 11.20 4.60
CA HIS A 49 -21.47 10.36 5.38
C HIS A 49 -20.18 11.11 5.74
N LEU A 50 -19.50 11.69 4.76
CA LEU A 50 -18.27 12.46 4.98
C LEU A 50 -18.47 13.66 5.90
N ARG A 51 -19.61 14.38 5.81
CA ARG A 51 -19.93 15.48 6.72
C ARG A 51 -19.89 15.01 8.18
N GLN A 52 -20.47 13.84 8.46
CA GLN A 52 -20.47 13.28 9.81
C GLN A 52 -19.07 12.80 10.24
N ALA A 53 -18.35 12.10 9.36
CA ALA A 53 -17.01 11.56 9.63
C ALA A 53 -15.95 12.67 9.84
N LEU A 54 -16.07 13.80 9.12
CA LEU A 54 -15.12 14.90 9.18
C LEU A 54 -15.47 15.99 10.22
N ARG A 55 -16.62 15.87 10.88
CA ARG A 55 -17.03 16.85 11.90
C ARG A 55 -16.00 17.04 13.03
N PRO A 56 -15.33 15.98 13.56
CA PRO A 56 -14.28 16.16 14.55
C PRO A 56 -13.10 17.00 14.04
N LEU A 57 -12.67 16.78 12.78
CA LEU A 57 -11.61 17.54 12.15
C LEU A 57 -12.02 19.01 11.94
N ALA A 58 -13.23 19.25 11.47
CA ALA A 58 -13.77 20.60 11.31
C ALA A 58 -13.86 21.35 12.64
N ALA A 59 -14.22 20.63 13.73
CA ALA A 59 -14.30 21.20 15.07
C ALA A 59 -12.92 21.67 15.57
N LEU A 60 -11.84 20.95 15.26
CA LEU A 60 -10.48 21.37 15.62
C LEU A 60 -10.12 22.70 14.97
N VAL A 61 -10.21 22.75 13.64
CA VAL A 61 -9.84 23.94 12.85
C VAL A 61 -10.65 25.15 13.26
N VAL A 62 -11.95 24.99 13.52
CA VAL A 62 -12.85 26.09 13.87
C VAL A 62 -12.68 26.54 15.32
N ASN A 63 -12.45 25.61 16.26
CA ASN A 63 -12.25 25.93 17.67
C ASN A 63 -10.94 26.67 17.93
N GLU A 64 -9.87 26.34 17.21
CA GLU A 64 -8.60 27.10 17.25
C GLU A 64 -8.77 28.58 16.90
N GLN A 65 -9.79 28.89 16.08
CA GLN A 65 -10.13 30.25 15.66
C GLN A 65 -11.23 30.89 16.52
N GLY A 66 -11.64 30.23 17.60
CA GLY A 66 -12.70 30.71 18.48
C GLY A 66 -14.10 30.70 17.86
N GLY A 67 -14.34 29.77 16.91
CA GLY A 67 -15.56 29.70 16.13
C GLY A 67 -16.75 29.04 16.86
N THR A 68 -17.89 29.08 16.22
CA THR A 68 -19.19 28.62 16.73
C THR A 68 -19.53 27.21 16.23
N PRO A 69 -20.45 26.47 16.91
CA PRO A 69 -20.94 25.18 16.40
C PRO A 69 -21.53 25.24 14.98
N ALA A 70 -22.15 26.37 14.61
CA ALA A 70 -22.67 26.56 13.26
C ALA A 70 -21.56 26.69 12.21
N GLU A 71 -20.40 27.20 12.60
CA GLU A 71 -19.21 27.26 11.74
C GLU A 71 -18.55 25.90 11.58
N ILE A 72 -18.55 25.08 12.63
CA ILE A 72 -18.10 23.68 12.55
C ILE A 72 -18.93 22.91 11.53
N GLU A 73 -20.26 23.02 11.58
CA GLU A 73 -21.14 22.33 10.63
C GLU A 73 -20.92 22.83 9.19
N ARG A 74 -20.72 24.13 9.00
CA ARG A 74 -20.41 24.70 7.65
C ARG A 74 -19.05 24.22 7.14
N ALA A 75 -18.03 24.18 7.99
CA ALA A 75 -16.71 23.69 7.63
C ALA A 75 -16.76 22.20 7.26
N ALA A 76 -17.36 21.36 8.12
CA ALA A 76 -17.56 19.94 7.84
C ALA A 76 -18.31 19.70 6.51
N GLN A 77 -19.36 20.47 6.25
CA GLN A 77 -20.12 20.39 5.00
C GLN A 77 -19.27 20.79 3.78
N GLY A 78 -18.47 21.85 3.89
CA GLY A 78 -17.58 22.30 2.81
C GLY A 78 -16.53 21.24 2.45
N MET A 79 -15.88 20.70 3.46
CA MET A 79 -14.91 19.61 3.32
C MET A 79 -15.57 18.36 2.69
N ALA A 80 -16.74 17.97 3.19
CA ALA A 80 -17.46 16.80 2.72
C ALA A 80 -17.85 16.88 1.24
N VAL A 81 -18.38 18.02 0.79
CA VAL A 81 -18.75 18.21 -0.63
C VAL A 81 -17.53 18.07 -1.52
N ARG A 82 -16.42 18.72 -1.18
CA ARG A 82 -15.21 18.66 -1.97
C ARG A 82 -14.64 17.24 -2.03
N LEU A 83 -14.38 16.63 -0.87
CA LEU A 83 -13.79 15.31 -0.78
C LEU A 83 -14.67 14.22 -1.40
N ALA A 84 -16.01 14.37 -1.34
CA ALA A 84 -16.92 13.42 -1.97
C ALA A 84 -16.71 13.32 -3.49
N TYR A 85 -16.55 14.45 -4.20
CA TYR A 85 -16.29 14.43 -5.64
C TYR A 85 -14.89 13.91 -5.98
N GLU A 86 -13.88 14.24 -5.18
CA GLU A 86 -12.52 13.75 -5.38
C GLU A 86 -12.44 12.23 -5.18
N LEU A 87 -12.97 11.72 -4.05
CA LEU A 87 -13.02 10.28 -3.75
C LEU A 87 -13.87 9.53 -4.79
N TRP A 88 -15.03 10.06 -5.16
CA TRP A 88 -15.88 9.45 -6.18
C TRP A 88 -15.13 9.24 -7.49
N ASN A 89 -14.42 10.27 -7.95
CA ASN A 89 -13.69 10.24 -9.21
C ASN A 89 -12.39 9.41 -9.15
N ALA A 90 -11.90 9.10 -7.97
CA ALA A 90 -10.71 8.28 -7.77
C ALA A 90 -11.04 6.82 -7.42
N THR A 91 -12.25 6.53 -6.89
CA THR A 91 -12.63 5.18 -6.42
C THR A 91 -12.90 4.24 -7.60
N PRO A 92 -12.11 3.17 -7.78
CA PRO A 92 -12.39 2.12 -8.76
C PRO A 92 -13.60 1.29 -8.32
N ILE A 93 -14.59 1.15 -9.18
CA ILE A 93 -15.85 0.44 -8.89
C ILE A 93 -15.78 -0.99 -9.44
N PRO A 94 -15.91 -2.05 -8.62
CA PRO A 94 -15.85 -3.44 -9.07
C PRO A 94 -16.80 -3.74 -10.24
N GLU A 95 -18.06 -3.30 -10.16
CA GLU A 95 -19.08 -3.47 -11.18
C GLU A 95 -18.83 -2.64 -12.45
N ASN A 96 -17.82 -1.74 -12.43
CA ASN A 96 -17.35 -0.96 -13.58
C ASN A 96 -15.92 -1.37 -14.01
N HIS A 97 -15.59 -2.66 -13.92
CA HIS A 97 -14.26 -3.19 -14.27
C HIS A 97 -13.12 -2.50 -13.51
N PHE A 98 -13.31 -2.21 -12.24
CA PHE A 98 -12.38 -1.45 -11.40
C PHE A 98 -11.96 -0.10 -12.01
N ARG A 99 -12.86 0.57 -12.72
CA ARG A 99 -12.67 1.94 -13.22
C ARG A 99 -13.57 2.89 -12.45
N PRO A 100 -13.09 4.10 -12.13
CA PRO A 100 -13.93 5.13 -11.52
C PRO A 100 -15.08 5.53 -12.45
N ARG A 101 -16.24 5.81 -11.88
CA ARG A 101 -17.34 6.49 -12.57
C ARG A 101 -17.14 7.99 -12.46
N LYS A 102 -16.81 8.65 -13.57
CA LYS A 102 -16.53 10.09 -13.57
C LYS A 102 -17.80 10.89 -13.33
N LEU A 103 -17.74 11.80 -12.36
CA LEU A 103 -18.80 12.76 -12.04
C LEU A 103 -18.20 14.17 -12.10
N ALA A 104 -18.80 15.02 -12.94
CA ALA A 104 -18.40 16.42 -13.04
C ALA A 104 -18.67 17.15 -11.70
N PRO A 105 -17.74 17.98 -11.21
CA PRO A 105 -18.00 18.82 -10.05
C PRO A 105 -19.14 19.80 -10.37
N PRO A 106 -19.85 20.32 -9.36
CA PRO A 106 -20.92 21.29 -9.57
C PRO A 106 -20.41 22.51 -10.33
N GLU A 107 -21.19 23.01 -11.26
CA GLU A 107 -20.87 24.26 -11.95
C GLU A 107 -20.76 25.42 -10.94
N ARG A 108 -19.83 26.34 -11.17
CA ARG A 108 -19.54 27.44 -10.23
C ARG A 108 -20.81 28.27 -9.86
N ASN A 109 -21.74 28.41 -10.79
CA ASN A 109 -22.97 29.20 -10.60
C ASN A 109 -24.18 28.34 -10.23
N ALA A 110 -24.09 27.02 -10.26
CA ALA A 110 -25.17 26.11 -9.86
C ALA A 110 -25.46 26.20 -8.34
N PRO A 111 -26.68 25.82 -7.89
CA PRO A 111 -26.96 25.65 -6.47
C PRO A 111 -25.98 24.68 -5.81
N CYS A 112 -25.52 25.04 -4.61
CA CYS A 112 -24.55 24.20 -3.90
C CYS A 112 -25.19 22.87 -3.47
N PRO A 113 -24.53 21.72 -3.70
CA PRO A 113 -25.01 20.39 -3.28
C PRO A 113 -25.24 20.24 -1.77
N CYS A 114 -24.69 21.17 -0.96
CA CYS A 114 -24.90 21.18 0.48
C CYS A 114 -26.33 21.57 0.92
N GLY A 115 -27.21 21.93 -0.02
CA GLY A 115 -28.59 22.34 0.28
C GLY A 115 -28.72 23.78 0.78
N SER A 116 -27.65 24.59 0.81
CA SER A 116 -27.67 25.98 1.27
C SER A 116 -28.40 26.97 0.33
N GLN A 117 -28.81 26.52 -0.86
CA GLN A 117 -29.38 27.32 -1.95
C GLN A 117 -28.45 28.43 -2.48
N ARG A 118 -27.26 28.58 -1.92
CA ARG A 118 -26.23 29.52 -2.40
C ARG A 118 -25.53 28.95 -3.64
N LYS A 119 -24.95 29.83 -4.47
CA LYS A 119 -24.11 29.40 -5.60
C LYS A 119 -22.90 28.61 -5.08
N TYR A 120 -22.52 27.53 -5.76
CA TYR A 120 -21.41 26.67 -5.35
C TYR A 120 -20.13 27.48 -5.07
N LYS A 121 -19.74 28.39 -5.99
CA LYS A 121 -18.56 29.28 -5.83
C LYS A 121 -18.60 30.21 -4.61
N GLN A 122 -19.75 30.43 -4.02
CA GLN A 122 -19.97 31.28 -2.83
C GLN A 122 -20.26 30.47 -1.58
N CYS A 123 -20.13 29.14 -1.68
CA CYS A 123 -20.40 28.20 -0.60
C CYS A 123 -19.26 27.16 -0.52
N CYS A 124 -19.52 25.89 -0.74
CA CYS A 124 -18.54 24.82 -0.61
C CYS A 124 -17.42 24.88 -1.66
N GLY A 125 -17.62 25.55 -2.78
CA GLY A 125 -16.62 25.79 -3.81
C GLY A 125 -15.85 27.11 -3.66
N ALA A 126 -15.94 27.77 -2.50
CA ALA A 126 -15.25 29.05 -2.26
C ALA A 126 -13.76 28.84 -1.88
N GLY A 127 -13.38 27.66 -1.43
CA GLY A 127 -11.99 27.33 -1.06
C GLY A 127 -11.07 27.25 -2.28
N ASN A 128 -9.84 27.69 -2.12
CA ASN A 128 -8.82 27.72 -3.18
C ASN A 128 -7.73 26.66 -2.97
N GLU A 129 -8.03 25.58 -2.25
CA GLU A 129 -7.09 24.49 -2.03
C GLU A 129 -6.97 23.63 -3.29
N GLY A 130 -5.77 23.18 -3.62
CA GLY A 130 -5.49 22.29 -4.75
C GLY A 130 -6.23 20.95 -4.67
N PRO A 131 -6.28 20.15 -5.74
CA PRO A 131 -6.88 18.83 -5.72
C PRO A 131 -6.12 17.90 -4.76
N LEU A 132 -6.86 17.01 -4.10
CA LEU A 132 -6.26 15.97 -3.28
C LEU A 132 -5.56 14.94 -4.17
N ILE A 133 -4.33 14.58 -3.80
CA ILE A 133 -3.62 13.49 -4.48
C ILE A 133 -4.10 12.18 -3.85
N LEU A 134 -4.76 11.35 -4.65
CA LEU A 134 -5.26 10.03 -4.27
C LEU A 134 -4.55 8.97 -5.14
N PRO A 135 -3.52 8.31 -4.63
CA PRO A 135 -2.78 7.30 -5.38
C PRO A 135 -3.71 6.16 -5.83
N PRO A 136 -3.63 5.71 -7.09
CA PRO A 136 -4.54 4.69 -7.62
C PRO A 136 -4.45 3.34 -6.90
N ASP A 137 -3.28 2.95 -6.42
CA ASP A 137 -3.04 1.73 -5.65
C ASP A 137 -3.67 1.80 -4.26
N GLU A 138 -3.57 2.94 -3.57
CA GLU A 138 -4.28 3.15 -2.31
C GLU A 138 -5.80 3.06 -2.51
N MET A 139 -6.32 3.71 -3.55
CA MET A 139 -7.75 3.68 -3.83
C MET A 139 -8.23 2.28 -4.21
N LEU A 140 -7.45 1.52 -4.98
CA LEU A 140 -7.73 0.12 -5.27
C LEU A 140 -7.73 -0.70 -3.97
N GLY A 141 -6.70 -0.55 -3.14
CA GLY A 141 -6.61 -1.25 -1.87
C GLY A 141 -7.79 -0.97 -0.95
N ARG A 142 -8.24 0.29 -0.84
CA ARG A 142 -9.44 0.65 -0.06
C ARG A 142 -10.70 -0.03 -0.58
N VAL A 143 -10.84 -0.16 -1.91
CA VAL A 143 -11.96 -0.89 -2.52
C VAL A 143 -11.89 -2.38 -2.19
N LEU A 144 -10.72 -3.00 -2.34
CA LEU A 144 -10.52 -4.43 -2.08
C LEU A 144 -10.75 -4.79 -0.61
N ASP A 145 -10.47 -3.87 0.33
CA ASP A 145 -10.77 -4.04 1.76
C ASP A 145 -12.29 -4.17 2.06
N HIS A 146 -13.15 -3.70 1.15
CA HIS A 146 -14.62 -3.88 1.25
C HIS A 146 -15.12 -5.14 0.55
N LEU A 147 -14.27 -5.85 -0.19
CA LEU A 147 -14.68 -7.07 -0.87
C LEU A 147 -14.48 -8.33 0.01
N PRO A 148 -15.38 -9.31 -0.08
CA PRO A 148 -15.11 -10.59 0.54
C PRO A 148 -13.93 -11.27 -0.15
N ARG A 149 -13.18 -12.10 0.59
CA ARG A 149 -11.98 -12.81 0.08
C ARG A 149 -12.24 -13.56 -1.23
N THR A 150 -13.42 -14.12 -1.41
CA THR A 150 -13.81 -14.84 -2.63
C THR A 150 -13.85 -14.00 -3.89
N ARG A 151 -13.89 -12.66 -3.75
CA ARG A 151 -13.88 -11.70 -4.86
C ARG A 151 -12.53 -11.04 -5.10
N LEU A 152 -11.51 -11.29 -4.26
CA LEU A 152 -10.19 -10.64 -4.39
C LEU A 152 -9.45 -11.02 -5.69
N GLY A 153 -9.80 -12.12 -6.34
CA GLY A 153 -9.27 -12.46 -7.66
C GLY A 153 -9.88 -11.71 -8.85
N GLU A 154 -10.99 -10.99 -8.66
CA GLU A 154 -11.69 -10.28 -9.74
C GLU A 154 -10.82 -9.22 -10.44
N PRO A 155 -9.96 -8.42 -9.75
CA PRO A 155 -9.08 -7.45 -10.40
C PRO A 155 -8.18 -8.06 -11.46
N VAL A 156 -7.69 -9.28 -11.23
CA VAL A 156 -6.87 -10.04 -12.21
C VAL A 156 -7.67 -10.32 -13.47
N ALA A 157 -8.89 -10.82 -13.32
CA ALA A 157 -9.79 -11.11 -14.45
C ALA A 157 -10.18 -9.85 -15.23
N GLN A 158 -10.16 -8.68 -14.59
CA GLN A 158 -10.46 -7.38 -15.20
C GLN A 158 -9.20 -6.68 -15.78
N GLY A 159 -8.04 -7.33 -15.73
CA GLY A 159 -6.81 -6.83 -16.34
C GLY A 159 -6.12 -5.72 -15.56
N ILE A 160 -6.33 -5.64 -14.25
CA ILE A 160 -5.53 -4.75 -13.39
C ILE A 160 -4.07 -5.21 -13.44
N SER A 161 -3.16 -4.24 -13.57
CA SER A 161 -1.74 -4.57 -13.80
C SER A 161 -1.13 -5.32 -12.61
N PRO A 162 -0.23 -6.29 -12.85
CA PRO A 162 0.48 -7.02 -11.79
C PRO A 162 1.21 -6.11 -10.81
N HIS A 163 1.80 -5.02 -11.29
CA HIS A 163 2.47 -4.02 -10.45
C HIS A 163 1.51 -3.35 -9.47
N MET A 164 0.32 -2.94 -9.92
CA MET A 164 -0.70 -2.35 -9.05
C MET A 164 -1.16 -3.33 -7.96
N LEU A 165 -1.35 -4.59 -8.32
CA LEU A 165 -1.71 -5.64 -7.37
C LEU A 165 -0.58 -5.91 -6.36
N ALA A 166 0.68 -5.84 -6.81
CA ALA A 166 1.85 -5.98 -5.93
C ALA A 166 1.93 -4.86 -4.88
N LEU A 167 1.63 -3.60 -5.25
CA LEU A 167 1.59 -2.48 -4.31
C LEU A 167 0.54 -2.69 -3.21
N VAL A 168 -0.68 -3.10 -3.58
CA VAL A 168 -1.73 -3.44 -2.60
C VAL A 168 -1.30 -4.62 -1.72
N ALA A 169 -0.75 -5.67 -2.33
CA ALA A 169 -0.30 -6.87 -1.64
C ALA A 169 0.84 -6.59 -0.65
N SER A 170 1.79 -5.70 -1.00
CA SER A 170 2.87 -5.28 -0.11
C SER A 170 2.32 -4.66 1.17
N ARG A 171 1.39 -3.71 1.07
CA ARG A 171 0.71 -3.12 2.23
C ARG A 171 0.02 -4.18 3.09
N TRP A 172 -0.70 -5.11 2.48
CA TRP A 172 -1.37 -6.18 3.21
C TRP A 172 -0.39 -7.17 3.87
N CYS A 173 0.81 -7.34 3.32
CA CYS A 173 1.88 -8.10 3.98
C CYS A 173 2.33 -7.41 5.27
N ASP A 174 2.50 -6.09 5.28
CA ASP A 174 2.84 -5.30 6.47
C ASP A 174 1.73 -5.43 7.54
N GLU A 175 0.49 -5.56 7.12
CA GLU A 175 -0.68 -5.84 7.96
C GLU A 175 -0.83 -7.33 8.33
N GLN A 176 0.09 -8.21 7.91
CA GLN A 176 0.06 -9.67 8.10
C GLN A 176 -1.19 -10.38 7.51
N ARG A 177 -1.81 -9.82 6.50
CA ARG A 177 -3.00 -10.33 5.82
C ARG A 177 -2.64 -11.34 4.72
N PHE A 178 -1.79 -12.30 5.01
CA PHE A 178 -1.21 -13.22 4.03
C PHE A 178 -2.26 -14.02 3.23
N ASP A 179 -3.37 -14.43 3.86
CA ASP A 179 -4.44 -15.18 3.16
C ASP A 179 -5.18 -14.30 2.14
N ASP A 180 -5.32 -13.00 2.40
CA ASP A 180 -5.94 -12.05 1.46
C ASP A 180 -4.99 -11.78 0.29
N VAL A 181 -3.67 -11.66 0.56
CA VAL A 181 -2.64 -11.54 -0.47
C VAL A 181 -2.63 -12.76 -1.39
N ILE A 182 -2.71 -13.97 -0.84
CA ILE A 182 -2.78 -15.21 -1.63
C ILE A 182 -4.02 -15.18 -2.52
N ALA A 183 -5.19 -14.87 -1.98
CA ALA A 183 -6.43 -14.80 -2.74
C ALA A 183 -6.41 -13.72 -3.85
N LEU A 184 -5.68 -12.62 -3.64
CA LEU A 184 -5.50 -11.54 -4.61
C LEU A 184 -4.56 -11.95 -5.75
N LEU A 185 -3.39 -12.53 -5.41
CA LEU A 185 -2.29 -12.72 -6.36
C LEU A 185 -2.27 -14.09 -7.04
N GLU A 186 -2.76 -15.15 -6.39
CA GLU A 186 -2.71 -16.51 -6.93
C GLU A 186 -3.37 -16.63 -8.32
N PRO A 187 -4.53 -15.99 -8.59
CA PRO A 187 -5.16 -16.02 -9.92
C PRO A 187 -4.28 -15.42 -11.03
N LEU A 188 -3.39 -14.49 -10.71
CA LEU A 188 -2.47 -13.88 -11.67
C LEU A 188 -1.55 -14.93 -12.30
N PHE A 189 -1.12 -15.92 -11.52
CA PHE A 189 -0.15 -16.93 -11.95
C PHE A 189 -0.79 -18.21 -12.55
N ILE A 190 -2.08 -18.21 -12.85
CA ILE A 190 -2.71 -19.34 -13.54
C ILE A 190 -2.14 -19.51 -14.95
N ASP A 191 -1.93 -18.39 -15.68
CA ASP A 191 -1.40 -18.39 -17.04
C ASP A 191 -0.15 -17.49 -17.14
N LEU A 192 1.04 -18.10 -16.95
CA LEU A 192 2.31 -17.39 -17.00
C LEU A 192 2.64 -16.86 -18.41
N GLY A 193 2.01 -17.40 -19.46
CA GLY A 193 2.26 -16.95 -20.83
C GLY A 193 1.77 -15.53 -21.12
N LYS A 194 0.87 -15.00 -20.28
CA LYS A 194 0.34 -13.63 -20.34
C LYS A 194 1.09 -12.62 -19.48
N LEU A 195 2.08 -13.07 -18.70
CA LEU A 195 2.79 -12.22 -17.76
C LEU A 195 4.10 -11.71 -18.34
N ASP A 196 4.42 -10.48 -18.02
CA ASP A 196 5.70 -9.83 -18.27
C ASP A 196 6.47 -9.58 -16.96
N GLU A 197 7.59 -8.87 -17.05
CA GLU A 197 8.47 -8.54 -15.93
C GLU A 197 7.77 -7.80 -14.78
N ARG A 198 6.69 -7.08 -15.05
CA ARG A 198 5.91 -6.35 -14.03
C ARG A 198 5.23 -7.25 -13.01
N ALA A 199 5.19 -8.56 -13.27
CA ALA A 199 4.66 -9.55 -12.34
C ALA A 199 5.73 -10.12 -11.36
N ALA A 200 6.99 -9.71 -11.47
CA ALA A 200 8.07 -10.26 -10.64
C ALA A 200 7.87 -9.94 -9.14
N ASP A 201 7.50 -8.70 -8.81
CA ASP A 201 7.23 -8.31 -7.41
C ASP A 201 6.05 -9.09 -6.84
N ALA A 202 4.97 -9.22 -7.61
CA ALA A 202 3.81 -10.02 -7.21
C ALA A 202 4.18 -11.50 -6.98
N ALA A 203 5.07 -12.07 -7.82
CA ALA A 203 5.56 -13.42 -7.63
C ALA A 203 6.35 -13.58 -6.33
N ASN A 204 7.27 -12.65 -6.06
CA ASN A 204 8.07 -12.66 -4.83
C ASN A 204 7.20 -12.52 -3.58
N ILE A 205 6.26 -11.58 -3.59
CA ILE A 205 5.30 -11.38 -2.50
C ILE A 205 4.49 -12.67 -2.26
N LEU A 206 3.92 -13.26 -3.30
CA LEU A 206 3.12 -14.48 -3.18
C LEU A 206 3.94 -15.66 -2.62
N MET A 207 5.18 -15.85 -3.09
CA MET A 207 6.08 -16.88 -2.57
C MET A 207 6.40 -16.68 -1.07
N ASN A 208 6.56 -15.42 -0.62
CA ASN A 208 6.77 -15.10 0.79
C ASN A 208 5.50 -15.36 1.62
N CYS A 209 4.31 -15.04 1.10
CA CYS A 209 3.05 -15.34 1.77
C CYS A 209 2.81 -16.84 1.92
N TYR A 210 3.12 -17.65 0.89
CA TYR A 210 3.09 -19.11 1.01
C TYR A 210 4.05 -19.62 2.09
N LEU A 211 5.25 -19.04 2.19
CA LEU A 211 6.21 -19.39 3.24
C LEU A 211 5.66 -19.04 4.63
N ALA A 212 5.13 -17.83 4.81
CA ALA A 212 4.53 -17.37 6.07
C ALA A 212 3.35 -18.26 6.52
N ARG A 213 2.60 -18.80 5.56
CA ARG A 213 1.47 -19.72 5.80
C ARG A 213 1.88 -21.21 5.79
N GLN A 214 3.18 -21.53 5.68
CA GLN A 214 3.71 -22.88 5.59
C GLN A 214 3.14 -23.71 4.42
N GLN A 215 2.69 -23.03 3.35
CA GLN A 215 2.17 -23.64 2.14
C GLN A 215 3.32 -23.99 1.17
N TYR A 216 4.21 -24.85 1.62
CA TYR A 216 5.45 -25.20 0.91
C TYR A 216 5.22 -25.81 -0.47
N ASP A 217 4.19 -26.65 -0.62
CA ASP A 217 3.86 -27.29 -1.90
C ASP A 217 3.40 -26.26 -2.94
N ALA A 218 2.53 -25.34 -2.55
CA ALA A 218 2.07 -24.24 -3.43
C ALA A 218 3.23 -23.36 -3.86
N ARG A 219 4.11 -22.97 -2.92
CA ARG A 219 5.32 -22.19 -3.20
C ARG A 219 6.23 -22.94 -4.19
N ASN A 220 6.54 -24.20 -3.93
CA ASN A 220 7.43 -24.99 -4.79
C ASN A 220 6.83 -25.20 -6.19
N ALA A 221 5.53 -25.43 -6.28
CA ALA A 221 4.84 -25.53 -7.58
C ALA A 221 4.93 -24.22 -8.38
N LEU A 222 4.77 -23.06 -7.73
CA LEU A 222 4.94 -21.76 -8.37
C LEU A 222 6.40 -21.56 -8.85
N VAL A 223 7.39 -21.88 -8.02
CA VAL A 223 8.83 -21.82 -8.35
C VAL A 223 9.11 -22.62 -9.61
N GLU A 224 8.68 -23.90 -9.67
CA GLU A 224 8.90 -24.76 -10.83
C GLU A 224 8.23 -24.24 -12.12
N ARG A 225 7.11 -23.55 -11.99
CA ARG A 225 6.44 -22.91 -13.11
C ARG A 225 7.17 -21.66 -13.57
N LEU A 226 7.62 -20.80 -12.64
CA LEU A 226 8.39 -19.58 -12.94
C LEU A 226 9.70 -19.91 -13.65
N LYS A 227 10.42 -20.94 -13.22
CA LYS A 227 11.67 -21.44 -13.87
C LYS A 227 11.47 -21.82 -15.33
N LYS A 228 10.26 -22.18 -15.74
CA LYS A 228 9.89 -22.53 -17.10
C LYS A 228 9.31 -21.34 -17.90
N SER A 229 9.23 -20.16 -17.31
CA SER A 229 8.71 -18.97 -17.96
C SER A 229 9.59 -18.55 -19.14
N HIS A 230 8.96 -18.08 -20.23
CA HIS A 230 9.65 -17.46 -21.35
C HIS A 230 10.20 -16.06 -20.99
N ASN A 231 9.56 -15.37 -20.03
CA ASN A 231 10.06 -14.10 -19.53
C ASN A 231 11.27 -14.31 -18.62
N ARG A 232 12.41 -13.68 -18.99
CA ARG A 232 13.70 -13.87 -18.30
C ARG A 232 13.67 -13.40 -16.85
N VAL A 233 12.90 -12.34 -16.53
CA VAL A 233 12.82 -11.77 -15.18
C VAL A 233 12.03 -12.71 -14.27
N LEU A 234 10.88 -13.21 -14.74
CA LEU A 234 10.09 -14.21 -13.99
C LEU A 234 10.87 -15.52 -13.78
N ARG A 235 11.61 -15.94 -14.81
CA ARG A 235 12.48 -17.13 -14.71
C ARG A 235 13.60 -16.91 -13.67
N SER A 236 14.22 -15.74 -13.67
CA SER A 236 15.23 -15.36 -12.66
C SER A 236 14.63 -15.36 -11.25
N ALA A 237 13.45 -14.78 -11.03
CA ALA A 237 12.78 -14.80 -9.73
C ALA A 237 12.54 -16.24 -9.22
N GLY A 238 12.13 -17.16 -10.10
CA GLY A 238 12.00 -18.58 -9.74
C GLY A 238 13.33 -19.23 -9.36
N LEU A 239 14.40 -18.93 -10.09
CA LEU A 239 15.75 -19.46 -9.81
C LEU A 239 16.34 -18.88 -8.52
N GLN A 240 16.16 -17.60 -8.24
CA GLN A 240 16.57 -16.98 -6.98
C GLN A 240 15.90 -17.66 -5.78
N ARG A 241 14.59 -17.93 -5.90
CA ARG A 241 13.87 -18.67 -4.85
C ARG A 241 14.33 -20.12 -4.72
N GLU A 242 14.65 -20.81 -5.82
CA GLU A 242 15.27 -22.14 -5.79
C GLU A 242 16.60 -22.10 -5.04
N ALA A 243 17.45 -21.11 -5.32
CA ALA A 243 18.75 -20.95 -4.66
C ALA A 243 18.58 -20.81 -3.14
N THR A 244 17.64 -19.98 -2.69
CA THR A 244 17.32 -19.85 -1.25
C THR A 244 16.86 -21.18 -0.66
N VAL A 245 15.93 -21.88 -1.30
CA VAL A 245 15.38 -23.16 -0.82
C VAL A 245 16.46 -24.24 -0.76
N CYS A 246 17.36 -24.28 -1.74
CA CYS A 246 18.50 -25.22 -1.73
C CYS A 246 19.48 -24.89 -0.60
N SER A 247 19.78 -23.59 -0.39
CA SER A 247 20.63 -23.14 0.71
C SER A 247 20.06 -23.53 2.08
N ASP A 248 18.78 -23.29 2.32
CA ASP A 248 18.09 -23.66 3.57
C ASP A 248 18.13 -25.17 3.86
N ARG A 249 18.27 -25.99 2.83
CA ARG A 249 18.40 -27.46 2.91
C ARG A 249 19.87 -27.94 3.00
N GLY A 250 20.82 -27.02 2.95
CA GLY A 250 22.26 -27.35 2.90
C GLY A 250 22.72 -27.87 1.52
N ASP A 251 21.91 -27.78 0.48
CA ASP A 251 22.27 -28.18 -0.88
C ASP A 251 23.00 -27.02 -1.61
N VAL A 252 24.19 -26.74 -1.13
CA VAL A 252 25.07 -25.67 -1.57
C VAL A 252 25.31 -25.70 -3.08
N ARG A 253 25.53 -26.91 -3.63
CA ARG A 253 25.81 -27.05 -5.06
C ARG A 253 24.65 -26.58 -5.93
N ASN A 254 23.44 -26.99 -5.62
CA ASN A 254 22.26 -26.59 -6.39
C ASN A 254 21.87 -25.14 -6.09
N ALA A 255 22.13 -24.61 -4.88
CA ALA A 255 21.95 -23.21 -4.57
C ALA A 255 22.80 -22.31 -5.49
N TRP A 256 24.11 -22.57 -5.60
CA TRP A 256 24.98 -21.80 -6.49
C TRP A 256 24.66 -21.98 -7.97
N ARG A 257 24.26 -23.18 -8.38
CA ARG A 257 23.83 -23.41 -9.76
C ARG A 257 22.64 -22.51 -10.10
N ALA A 258 21.60 -22.50 -9.26
CA ALA A 258 20.41 -21.69 -9.48
C ALA A 258 20.71 -20.18 -9.43
N PHE A 259 21.55 -19.75 -8.47
CA PHE A 259 22.02 -18.36 -8.38
C PHE A 259 22.75 -17.92 -9.65
N ASN A 260 23.72 -18.71 -10.13
CA ASN A 260 24.49 -18.35 -11.32
C ASN A 260 23.62 -18.30 -12.57
N GLU A 261 22.61 -19.18 -12.69
CA GLU A 261 21.65 -19.13 -13.81
C GLU A 261 20.77 -17.87 -13.69
N ALA A 262 20.30 -17.50 -12.50
CA ALA A 262 19.55 -16.26 -12.27
C ALA A 262 20.38 -15.02 -12.63
N ARG A 263 21.64 -14.96 -12.18
CA ARG A 263 22.57 -13.87 -12.49
C ARG A 263 22.85 -13.76 -13.98
N HIS A 264 22.92 -14.86 -14.71
CA HIS A 264 23.07 -14.82 -16.17
C HIS A 264 21.83 -14.24 -16.88
N LEU A 265 20.64 -14.50 -16.37
CA LEU A 265 19.38 -13.96 -16.93
C LEU A 265 19.19 -12.47 -16.64
N THR A 266 19.50 -12.03 -15.43
CA THR A 266 19.27 -10.67 -14.94
C THR A 266 20.48 -10.15 -14.14
N PRO A 267 21.63 -9.88 -14.79
CA PRO A 267 22.88 -9.52 -14.12
C PRO A 267 22.80 -8.22 -13.31
N ASP A 268 21.89 -7.33 -13.71
CA ASP A 268 21.67 -6.01 -13.05
C ASP A 268 20.56 -6.03 -11.99
N ASP A 269 20.04 -7.21 -11.65
CA ASP A 269 18.96 -7.31 -10.64
C ASP A 269 19.54 -7.08 -9.23
N PRO A 270 19.11 -6.00 -8.52
CA PRO A 270 19.62 -5.67 -7.20
C PRO A 270 19.45 -6.78 -6.16
N SER A 271 18.39 -7.59 -6.27
CA SER A 271 18.10 -8.68 -5.32
C SER A 271 19.15 -9.78 -5.28
N LEU A 272 19.92 -9.95 -6.37
CA LEU A 272 21.04 -10.90 -6.44
C LEU A 272 22.16 -10.57 -5.45
N SER A 273 22.34 -9.29 -5.10
CA SER A 273 23.36 -8.86 -4.15
C SER A 273 23.16 -9.48 -2.78
N HIS A 274 21.94 -9.41 -2.25
CA HIS A 274 21.56 -9.97 -0.98
C HIS A 274 21.66 -11.51 -1.00
N LEU A 275 21.20 -12.13 -2.09
CA LEU A 275 21.25 -13.59 -2.23
C LEU A 275 22.70 -14.13 -2.29
N GLU A 276 23.61 -13.43 -3.01
CA GLU A 276 25.03 -13.84 -3.06
C GLU A 276 25.67 -13.87 -1.66
N VAL A 277 25.45 -12.80 -0.87
CA VAL A 277 25.97 -12.69 0.49
C VAL A 277 25.38 -13.76 1.41
N LEU A 278 24.07 -14.02 1.29
CA LEU A 278 23.42 -15.10 2.04
C LEU A 278 24.03 -16.47 1.73
N LEU A 279 24.28 -16.78 0.47
CA LEU A 279 24.88 -18.05 0.07
C LEU A 279 26.30 -18.21 0.59
N LEU A 280 27.12 -17.16 0.54
CA LEU A 280 28.49 -17.17 1.10
C LEU A 280 28.46 -17.41 2.61
N ARG A 281 27.56 -16.75 3.34
CA ARG A 281 27.41 -16.97 4.79
C ARG A 281 26.97 -18.39 5.12
N ALA A 282 26.01 -18.92 4.38
CA ALA A 282 25.53 -20.28 4.56
C ALA A 282 26.67 -21.35 4.39
N GLU A 283 27.73 -20.99 3.67
CA GLU A 283 28.95 -21.81 3.52
C GLU A 283 30.01 -21.52 4.58
N GLY A 284 29.80 -20.57 5.49
CA GLY A 284 30.83 -20.12 6.45
C GLY A 284 31.98 -19.33 5.79
N ARG A 285 31.75 -18.73 4.61
CA ARG A 285 32.72 -17.90 3.89
C ARG A 285 32.55 -16.42 4.27
N ASP A 286 32.65 -16.13 5.56
CA ASP A 286 32.28 -14.83 6.13
C ASP A 286 33.16 -13.69 5.64
N ILE A 287 34.44 -13.92 5.38
CA ILE A 287 35.35 -12.91 4.81
C ILE A 287 34.89 -12.51 3.41
N GLU A 288 34.65 -13.49 2.56
CA GLU A 288 34.16 -13.23 1.21
C GLU A 288 32.75 -12.61 1.21
N ALA A 289 31.88 -13.00 2.13
CA ALA A 289 30.56 -12.41 2.31
C ALA A 289 30.65 -10.92 2.63
N ARG A 290 31.56 -10.50 3.52
CA ARG A 290 31.82 -9.09 3.83
C ARG A 290 32.35 -8.32 2.62
N GLU A 291 33.37 -8.85 1.92
CA GLU A 291 33.91 -8.22 0.71
C GLU A 291 32.85 -8.04 -0.38
N ARG A 292 31.98 -9.04 -0.57
CA ARG A 292 30.89 -8.99 -1.53
C ARG A 292 29.79 -8.01 -1.12
N ALA A 293 29.47 -7.94 0.17
CA ALA A 293 28.50 -6.96 0.70
C ALA A 293 29.00 -5.53 0.48
N ASP A 294 30.28 -5.24 0.82
CA ASP A 294 30.88 -3.92 0.61
C ASP A 294 30.86 -3.52 -0.87
N TYR A 295 31.22 -4.45 -1.76
CA TYR A 295 31.14 -4.23 -3.19
C TYR A 295 29.71 -3.90 -3.64
N TRP A 296 28.73 -4.69 -3.23
CA TRP A 296 27.34 -4.48 -3.63
C TRP A 296 26.75 -3.21 -3.05
N MET A 297 27.03 -2.86 -1.81
CA MET A 297 26.58 -1.60 -1.22
C MET A 297 27.09 -0.40 -2.00
N ALA A 298 28.35 -0.43 -2.47
CA ALA A 298 28.88 0.62 -3.32
C ALA A 298 28.19 0.70 -4.68
N VAL A 299 27.92 -0.45 -5.32
CA VAL A 299 27.21 -0.54 -6.62
C VAL A 299 25.77 -0.03 -6.47
N LEU A 300 25.05 -0.47 -5.44
CA LEU A 300 23.66 -0.11 -5.19
C LEU A 300 23.50 1.38 -4.84
N ALA A 301 24.44 1.93 -4.08
CA ALA A 301 24.46 3.36 -3.75
C ALA A 301 24.74 4.25 -4.97
N ALA A 302 25.47 3.75 -5.95
CA ALA A 302 25.77 4.46 -7.18
C ALA A 302 24.67 4.38 -8.26
N ASP A 303 23.66 3.51 -8.09
CA ASP A 303 22.58 3.35 -9.07
C ASP A 303 21.41 4.34 -8.80
N PRO A 304 21.23 5.38 -9.63
CA PRO A 304 20.17 6.37 -9.44
C PRO A 304 18.78 5.89 -9.91
N ARG A 305 18.69 4.71 -10.54
CA ARG A 305 17.44 4.20 -11.13
C ARG A 305 16.50 3.59 -10.11
N HIS A 306 17.04 3.15 -8.97
CA HIS A 306 16.30 2.43 -7.93
C HIS A 306 16.56 3.02 -6.54
N ASP A 307 15.55 3.01 -5.68
CA ASP A 307 15.73 3.25 -4.26
C ASP A 307 16.22 1.98 -3.57
N ASN A 308 17.54 1.86 -3.46
CA ASN A 308 18.21 0.68 -2.91
C ASN A 308 18.46 0.75 -1.40
N ARG A 309 17.95 1.75 -0.67
CA ARG A 309 18.24 1.97 0.76
C ARG A 309 17.93 0.75 1.62
N ALA A 310 16.74 0.18 1.47
CA ALA A 310 16.34 -1.02 2.23
C ALA A 310 17.25 -2.22 1.97
N LEU A 311 17.71 -2.39 0.72
CA LEU A 311 18.61 -3.49 0.35
C LEU A 311 20.03 -3.27 0.91
N ILE A 312 20.52 -2.03 0.92
CA ILE A 312 21.79 -1.66 1.53
C ILE A 312 21.72 -1.89 3.05
N GLU A 313 20.65 -1.50 3.71
CA GLU A 313 20.43 -1.77 5.14
C GLU A 313 20.40 -3.28 5.44
N ALA A 314 19.74 -4.07 4.60
CA ALA A 314 19.71 -5.53 4.72
C ALA A 314 21.11 -6.16 4.58
N LEU A 315 21.93 -5.68 3.63
CA LEU A 315 23.31 -6.11 3.46
C LEU A 315 24.16 -5.75 4.70
N HIS A 316 24.02 -4.55 5.25
CA HIS A 316 24.68 -4.15 6.50
C HIS A 316 24.30 -5.07 7.67
N ALA A 317 23.01 -5.39 7.82
CA ALA A 317 22.55 -6.29 8.88
C ALA A 317 23.17 -7.69 8.75
N LEU A 318 23.20 -8.24 7.53
CA LEU A 318 23.80 -9.56 7.27
C LEU A 318 25.27 -9.67 7.70
N VAL A 319 26.08 -8.62 7.49
CA VAL A 319 27.50 -8.66 7.85
C VAL A 319 27.75 -8.25 9.31
N ALA A 320 26.85 -7.48 9.94
CA ALA A 320 26.94 -7.14 11.36
C ALA A 320 26.65 -8.34 12.27
N GLU A 321 25.67 -9.18 11.91
CA GLU A 321 25.40 -10.43 12.62
C GLU A 321 26.59 -11.38 12.60
N ALA A 322 27.35 -11.44 11.50
CA ALA A 322 28.56 -12.26 11.38
C ALA A 322 29.70 -11.78 12.30
N ALA A 323 29.70 -10.50 12.70
CA ALA A 323 30.73 -9.97 13.60
C ALA A 323 30.40 -10.19 15.09
N ALA A 324 29.18 -10.59 15.42
CA ALA A 324 28.74 -10.86 16.78
C ALA A 324 28.92 -12.35 17.17
N ASP A 325 29.08 -13.23 16.17
CA ASP A 325 29.26 -14.68 16.35
C ASP A 325 30.78 -15.10 16.41
N ASP A 326 31.70 -14.16 16.14
CA ASP A 326 33.17 -14.32 16.30
C ASP A 326 33.63 -13.80 17.67
#